data_b670ac79f360ed45109484e03e12a893
#
_entry.id   b670ac79f360ed45109484e03e12a893
#
_cell.length_a   1.000
_cell.length_b   1.000
_cell.length_c   1.000
_cell.angle_alpha   90.00
_cell.angle_beta   90.00
_cell.angle_gamma   90.00
#
_symmetry.space_group_name_H-M   'P 1'
#
loop_
_entity.id
_entity.type
_entity.pdbx_description
1 polymer ?
#
loop_
_entity_poly.entity_id
_entity_poly.type
_entity_poly.pdbx_seq_one_letter_code
_entity_poly.pdbx_strand_id
1 'polypeptide(L)'
;MRMRPPRRVRALEGVIIMTATMTDIYASRTDRSAAIIARQDPVVYGEGAYADALSAGQLDSYARDGFILLEDVFDEADVKALLEEIRRMSTDPAITALEEAITEPGSDAVRSIFRVHELSDRIAKLARDPRLIHVARQILGSEVYMHQSRANMKPGFKGKEFYWHSDFETWHVEDGMPRMRALSCSVLLTDNNACNGPLMLVPGSHTQFISCLGETPDDHYKQSLKKQEYGVPDPLSLQLLAEQGGIRPMTAKAGSVVFFDCNTMHGSNGNISPWPRANVFMVYNSMENTLGAPLYGLKPRPEHIAARRRFEALVPSEAVATAG
;
A
#
# COMPACT_ATOMS: atom_id res chain seq x y z
N MET A 1 49.94 -8.14 -65.74
CA MET A 1 49.83 -7.86 -64.30
C MET A 1 48.57 -7.02 -64.11
N ARG A 2 47.43 -7.66 -63.75
CA ARG A 2 46.14 -6.97 -63.62
C ARG A 2 45.90 -6.71 -62.14
N MET A 3 45.75 -5.43 -61.69
CA MET A 3 45.42 -5.04 -60.35
C MET A 3 43.92 -5.31 -60.06
N ARG A 4 43.67 -5.93 -58.94
CA ARG A 4 42.28 -6.09 -58.40
C ARG A 4 41.83 -4.79 -57.73
N PRO A 5 40.57 -4.40 -57.86
CA PRO A 5 40.01 -3.23 -57.14
C PRO A 5 39.79 -3.54 -55.70
N PRO A 6 39.79 -2.54 -54.79
CA PRO A 6 39.60 -2.72 -53.36
C PRO A 6 38.13 -3.05 -53.03
N ARG A 7 37.95 -3.96 -52.07
CA ARG A 7 36.66 -4.32 -51.52
C ARG A 7 36.03 -3.12 -50.78
N ARG A 8 34.83 -2.75 -51.20
CA ARG A 8 34.00 -1.81 -50.48
C ARG A 8 33.54 -2.45 -49.14
N VAL A 9 33.88 -1.81 -48.02
CA VAL A 9 33.35 -2.07 -46.71
C VAL A 9 31.92 -1.53 -46.69
N ARG A 10 30.91 -2.38 -46.49
CA ARG A 10 29.55 -1.94 -46.23
C ARG A 10 29.51 -1.35 -44.81
N ALA A 11 29.18 -0.08 -44.72
CA ALA A 11 28.74 0.53 -43.45
C ALA A 11 27.42 -0.10 -43.04
N LEU A 12 27.37 -0.69 -41.84
CA LEU A 12 26.12 -1.03 -41.17
C LEU A 12 25.47 0.29 -40.72
N GLU A 13 24.37 0.66 -41.32
CA GLU A 13 23.55 1.75 -40.85
C GLU A 13 23.07 1.38 -39.44
N GLY A 14 23.48 2.16 -38.45
CA GLY A 14 23.05 2.01 -37.08
C GLY A 14 21.55 2.34 -36.96
N VAL A 15 20.75 1.35 -36.62
CA VAL A 15 19.39 1.56 -36.17
C VAL A 15 19.47 2.26 -34.83
N ILE A 16 19.22 3.56 -34.79
CA ILE A 16 18.96 4.29 -33.55
C ILE A 16 17.57 3.86 -33.07
N ILE A 17 17.52 2.93 -32.13
CA ILE A 17 16.31 2.65 -31.39
C ILE A 17 16.09 3.86 -30.46
N MET A 18 15.30 4.82 -30.90
CA MET A 18 14.76 5.84 -30.00
C MET A 18 13.77 5.14 -29.06
N THR A 19 14.20 4.76 -27.90
CA THR A 19 13.30 4.50 -26.78
C THR A 19 12.61 5.82 -26.47
N ALA A 20 11.33 5.92 -26.84
CA ALA A 20 10.49 7.01 -26.37
C ALA A 20 10.49 6.90 -24.83
N THR A 21 11.13 7.82 -24.16
CA THR A 21 10.98 8.02 -22.72
C THR A 21 9.53 8.44 -22.54
N MET A 22 8.68 7.51 -22.09
CA MET A 22 7.31 7.86 -21.68
C MET A 22 7.44 8.91 -20.59
N THR A 23 6.87 10.07 -20.84
CA THR A 23 6.84 11.15 -19.84
C THR A 23 6.08 10.61 -18.63
N ASP A 24 6.73 10.59 -17.47
CA ASP A 24 6.10 10.22 -16.21
C ASP A 24 4.94 11.18 -15.92
N ILE A 25 3.72 10.66 -15.86
CA ILE A 25 2.50 11.45 -15.66
C ILE A 25 2.27 11.80 -14.19
N TYR A 26 2.97 11.13 -13.26
CA TYR A 26 2.89 11.31 -11.82
C TYR A 26 4.25 11.71 -11.23
N ALA A 27 4.99 12.54 -11.92
CA ALA A 27 6.32 12.99 -11.47
C ALA A 27 6.24 13.60 -10.07
N SER A 28 7.06 13.12 -9.15
CA SER A 28 7.15 13.54 -7.76
C SER A 28 8.58 13.56 -7.28
N ARG A 29 8.88 14.26 -6.20
CA ARG A 29 10.21 14.40 -5.61
C ARG A 29 11.25 14.92 -6.61
N THR A 30 10.82 15.87 -7.42
CA THR A 30 11.69 16.63 -8.32
C THR A 30 11.94 18.01 -7.71
N ASP A 31 12.94 18.75 -8.18
CA ASP A 31 13.23 20.14 -7.76
C ASP A 31 12.15 21.15 -8.16
N ARG A 32 11.02 20.68 -8.72
CA ARG A 32 9.89 21.49 -9.13
C ARG A 32 8.99 21.79 -7.94
N SER A 33 8.17 22.83 -8.07
CA SER A 33 7.12 23.13 -7.09
C SER A 33 6.15 21.97 -6.94
N ALA A 34 5.59 21.80 -5.72
CA ALA A 34 4.47 20.89 -5.50
C ALA A 34 3.34 21.18 -6.49
N ALA A 35 2.71 20.12 -6.97
CA ALA A 35 1.62 20.24 -7.94
C ALA A 35 0.49 19.25 -7.58
N ILE A 36 -0.74 19.68 -7.84
CA ILE A 36 -1.92 18.83 -7.80
C ILE A 36 -2.21 18.38 -9.22
N ILE A 37 -2.12 17.08 -9.48
CA ILE A 37 -2.30 16.47 -10.80
C ILE A 37 -3.57 15.63 -10.77
N ALA A 38 -4.50 15.86 -11.70
CA ALA A 38 -5.69 15.02 -11.81
C ALA A 38 -5.30 13.57 -12.11
N ARG A 39 -5.90 12.61 -11.39
CA ARG A 39 -5.72 11.19 -11.65
C ARG A 39 -6.11 10.85 -13.08
N GLN A 40 -5.30 10.06 -13.75
CA GLN A 40 -5.54 9.59 -15.12
C GLN A 40 -5.88 8.10 -15.21
N ASP A 41 -5.71 7.40 -14.10
CA ASP A 41 -6.05 5.99 -13.99
C ASP A 41 -7.49 5.79 -13.53
N PRO A 42 -8.18 4.72 -13.95
CA PRO A 42 -9.46 4.34 -13.37
C PRO A 42 -9.33 4.16 -11.84
N VAL A 43 -10.42 4.40 -11.10
CA VAL A 43 -10.51 4.05 -9.68
C VAL A 43 -10.96 2.60 -9.52
N VAL A 44 -11.94 2.18 -10.34
CA VAL A 44 -12.41 0.80 -10.45
C VAL A 44 -12.12 0.32 -11.86
N TYR A 45 -11.34 -0.74 -11.99
CA TYR A 45 -10.93 -1.31 -13.27
C TYR A 45 -11.82 -2.45 -13.74
N GLY A 46 -12.57 -3.06 -12.80
CA GLY A 46 -13.36 -4.26 -13.07
C GLY A 46 -14.72 -3.97 -13.69
N GLU A 47 -14.85 -4.20 -14.99
CA GLU A 47 -16.16 -4.39 -15.62
C GLU A 47 -16.38 -5.89 -15.87
N GLY A 48 -17.03 -6.57 -14.91
CA GLY A 48 -17.69 -7.87 -15.13
C GLY A 48 -16.86 -9.14 -15.06
N ALA A 49 -15.53 -9.11 -15.02
CA ALA A 49 -14.71 -10.33 -15.01
C ALA A 49 -14.54 -10.95 -13.61
N TYR A 50 -14.62 -10.14 -12.56
CA TYR A 50 -14.48 -10.55 -11.16
C TYR A 50 -15.74 -10.11 -10.42
N ALA A 51 -16.66 -11.05 -10.23
CA ALA A 51 -18.02 -10.74 -9.81
C ALA A 51 -18.17 -10.59 -8.28
N ASP A 52 -19.05 -9.68 -7.89
CA ASP A 52 -20.02 -9.70 -6.80
C ASP A 52 -19.50 -9.77 -5.35
N ALA A 53 -18.23 -9.42 -5.08
CA ALA A 53 -17.75 -9.24 -3.70
C ALA A 53 -18.34 -7.96 -3.08
N LEU A 54 -18.46 -6.90 -3.88
CA LEU A 54 -19.13 -5.64 -3.54
C LEU A 54 -20.34 -5.43 -4.44
N SER A 55 -21.43 -4.92 -3.87
CA SER A 55 -22.58 -4.45 -4.64
C SER A 55 -22.23 -3.20 -5.47
N ALA A 56 -23.04 -2.91 -6.49
CA ALA A 56 -22.86 -1.71 -7.30
C ALA A 56 -22.80 -0.42 -6.45
N GLY A 57 -23.69 -0.28 -5.46
CA GLY A 57 -23.68 0.89 -4.59
C GLY A 57 -22.42 0.99 -3.69
N GLN A 58 -21.82 -0.15 -3.32
CA GLN A 58 -20.53 -0.18 -2.60
C GLN A 58 -19.37 0.22 -3.51
N LEU A 59 -19.37 -0.25 -4.77
CA LEU A 59 -18.38 0.16 -5.76
C LEU A 59 -18.48 1.66 -6.08
N ASP A 60 -19.72 2.19 -6.24
CA ASP A 60 -19.95 3.63 -6.43
C ASP A 60 -19.42 4.45 -5.24
N SER A 61 -19.63 3.95 -4.01
CA SER A 61 -19.11 4.60 -2.81
C SER A 61 -17.58 4.58 -2.77
N TYR A 62 -16.97 3.44 -3.11
CA TYR A 62 -15.50 3.33 -3.23
C TYR A 62 -14.96 4.26 -4.32
N ALA A 63 -15.59 4.28 -5.49
CA ALA A 63 -15.17 5.14 -6.60
C ALA A 63 -15.27 6.64 -6.26
N ARG A 64 -16.27 7.04 -5.48
CA ARG A 64 -16.47 8.42 -5.05
C ARG A 64 -15.52 8.83 -3.92
N ASP A 65 -15.37 8.00 -2.89
CA ASP A 65 -14.67 8.35 -1.66
C ASP A 65 -13.20 7.89 -1.65
N GLY A 66 -12.82 6.90 -2.46
CA GLY A 66 -11.50 6.25 -2.49
C GLY A 66 -11.32 5.18 -1.42
N PHE A 67 -12.37 4.84 -0.69
CA PHE A 67 -12.34 3.78 0.33
C PHE A 67 -13.74 3.27 0.64
N ILE A 68 -13.78 2.08 1.26
CA ILE A 68 -14.99 1.49 1.82
C ILE A 68 -14.69 0.79 3.14
N LEU A 69 -15.57 0.95 4.11
CA LEU A 69 -15.58 0.19 5.36
C LEU A 69 -16.64 -0.90 5.25
N LEU A 70 -16.24 -2.14 5.47
CA LEU A 70 -17.11 -3.30 5.59
C LEU A 70 -17.09 -3.77 7.05
N GLU A 71 -18.24 -3.72 7.70
CA GLU A 71 -18.38 -4.16 9.09
C GLU A 71 -18.67 -5.66 9.16
N ASP A 72 -18.33 -6.30 10.28
CA ASP A 72 -18.64 -7.72 10.59
C ASP A 72 -18.14 -8.73 9.53
N VAL A 73 -17.00 -8.45 8.88
CA VAL A 73 -16.39 -9.37 7.87
C VAL A 73 -15.80 -10.60 8.54
N PHE A 74 -15.18 -10.43 9.70
CA PHE A 74 -14.56 -11.48 10.50
C PHE A 74 -15.28 -11.58 11.86
N ASP A 75 -15.58 -12.80 12.28
CA ASP A 75 -16.20 -13.04 13.57
C ASP A 75 -15.20 -12.91 14.74
N GLU A 76 -15.71 -13.02 15.97
CA GLU A 76 -14.91 -12.90 17.19
C GLU A 76 -13.83 -13.98 17.29
N ALA A 77 -14.09 -15.19 16.80
CA ALA A 77 -13.13 -16.30 16.82
C ALA A 77 -11.96 -16.05 15.84
N ASP A 78 -12.27 -15.60 14.61
CA ASP A 78 -11.28 -15.17 13.62
C ASP A 78 -10.40 -14.06 14.19
N VAL A 79 -11.01 -13.00 14.73
CA VAL A 79 -10.32 -11.84 15.30
C VAL A 79 -9.41 -12.24 16.45
N LYS A 80 -9.92 -13.05 17.38
CA LYS A 80 -9.15 -13.54 18.52
C LYS A 80 -7.92 -14.32 18.07
N ALA A 81 -8.10 -15.25 17.13
CA ALA A 81 -7.01 -16.09 16.63
C ALA A 81 -5.94 -15.26 15.90
N LEU A 82 -6.34 -14.25 15.12
CA LEU A 82 -5.43 -13.33 14.43
C LEU A 82 -4.69 -12.43 15.43
N LEU A 83 -5.38 -11.89 16.42
CA LEU A 83 -4.79 -11.03 17.44
C LEU A 83 -3.78 -11.78 18.32
N GLU A 84 -4.09 -13.04 18.69
CA GLU A 84 -3.16 -13.91 19.41
C GLU A 84 -1.90 -14.17 18.59
N GLU A 85 -2.03 -14.43 17.29
CA GLU A 85 -0.89 -14.62 16.39
C GLU A 85 -0.01 -13.37 16.28
N ILE A 86 -0.61 -12.18 16.11
CA ILE A 86 0.16 -10.93 16.06
C ILE A 86 0.87 -10.65 17.40
N ARG A 87 0.24 -10.96 18.54
CA ARG A 87 0.88 -10.86 19.86
C ARG A 87 2.06 -11.80 19.99
N ARG A 88 1.90 -13.06 19.57
CA ARG A 88 2.99 -14.03 19.53
C ARG A 88 4.16 -13.51 18.70
N MET A 89 3.91 -13.07 17.47
CA MET A 89 4.95 -12.53 16.60
C MET A 89 5.66 -11.31 17.19
N SER A 90 4.94 -10.43 17.89
CA SER A 90 5.50 -9.21 18.47
C SER A 90 6.36 -9.45 19.73
N THR A 91 6.31 -10.66 20.29
CA THR A 91 7.09 -11.07 21.46
C THR A 91 8.11 -12.16 21.19
N ASP A 92 8.09 -12.73 19.98
CA ASP A 92 9.03 -13.77 19.55
C ASP A 92 10.40 -13.16 19.24
N PRO A 93 11.48 -13.49 19.98
CA PRO A 93 12.82 -12.96 19.73
C PRO A 93 13.34 -13.25 18.31
N ALA A 94 12.93 -14.38 17.72
CA ALA A 94 13.34 -14.74 16.36
C ALA A 94 12.73 -13.81 15.31
N ILE A 95 11.54 -13.27 15.57
CA ILE A 95 10.85 -12.32 14.67
C ILE A 95 11.26 -10.89 14.97
N THR A 96 11.33 -10.50 16.24
CA THR A 96 11.66 -9.12 16.63
C THR A 96 13.10 -8.74 16.35
N ALA A 97 13.99 -9.70 16.11
CA ALA A 97 15.37 -9.47 15.66
C ALA A 97 15.50 -9.28 14.13
N LEU A 98 14.43 -9.51 13.35
CA LEU A 98 14.46 -9.34 11.91
C LEU A 98 14.36 -7.86 11.51
N GLU A 99 14.85 -7.52 10.31
CA GLU A 99 14.70 -6.19 9.72
C GLU A 99 13.25 -5.80 9.44
N GLU A 100 12.37 -6.79 9.33
CA GLU A 100 10.93 -6.65 9.19
C GLU A 100 10.24 -6.06 10.42
N ALA A 101 10.85 -6.16 11.60
CA ALA A 101 10.28 -5.66 12.86
C ALA A 101 10.73 -4.23 13.13
N ILE A 102 9.79 -3.32 13.15
CA ILE A 102 10.01 -1.89 13.42
C ILE A 102 9.47 -1.56 14.80
N THR A 103 10.29 -0.90 15.63
CA THR A 103 9.90 -0.45 16.97
C THR A 103 9.40 0.99 16.96
N GLU A 104 8.60 1.35 17.97
CA GLU A 104 8.18 2.74 18.20
C GLU A 104 9.41 3.63 18.52
N PRO A 105 9.46 4.86 18.02
CA PRO A 105 10.52 5.79 18.34
C PRO A 105 10.68 5.99 19.85
N GLY A 106 11.88 5.68 20.37
CA GLY A 106 12.20 5.82 21.79
C GLY A 106 11.60 4.74 22.70
N SER A 107 11.23 3.59 22.15
CA SER A 107 10.67 2.45 22.88
C SER A 107 11.04 1.13 22.20
N ASP A 108 11.10 0.03 22.96
CA ASP A 108 11.28 -1.32 22.40
C ASP A 108 9.95 -1.96 21.97
N ALA A 109 8.83 -1.24 22.10
CA ALA A 109 7.53 -1.74 21.67
C ALA A 109 7.48 -1.89 20.16
N VAL A 110 7.10 -3.07 19.68
CA VAL A 110 6.94 -3.32 18.24
C VAL A 110 5.80 -2.48 17.70
N ARG A 111 6.11 -1.66 16.69
CA ARG A 111 5.15 -0.81 15.96
C ARG A 111 4.58 -1.53 14.74
N SER A 112 5.47 -2.19 13.98
CA SER A 112 5.07 -2.90 12.77
C SER A 112 5.95 -4.12 12.56
N ILE A 113 5.38 -5.17 11.97
CA ILE A 113 6.12 -6.31 11.45
C ILE A 113 5.71 -6.42 9.98
N PHE A 114 6.68 -6.32 9.08
CA PHE A 114 6.47 -6.44 7.64
C PHE A 114 6.50 -7.90 7.20
N ARG A 115 6.02 -8.17 5.98
CA ARG A 115 6.02 -9.50 5.34
C ARG A 115 5.35 -10.59 6.19
N VAL A 116 4.36 -10.19 6.99
CA VAL A 116 3.69 -11.10 7.95
C VAL A 116 3.01 -12.29 7.28
N HIS A 117 2.63 -12.18 6.00
CA HIS A 117 2.06 -13.29 5.22
C HIS A 117 3.07 -14.41 4.89
N GLU A 118 4.38 -14.13 5.00
CA GLU A 118 5.43 -15.14 4.86
C GLU A 118 5.95 -15.64 6.21
N LEU A 119 5.77 -14.85 7.27
CA LEU A 119 6.23 -15.17 8.63
C LEU A 119 5.19 -15.97 9.43
N SER A 120 3.95 -16.09 8.95
CA SER A 120 2.87 -16.77 9.65
C SER A 120 1.91 -17.44 8.67
N ASP A 121 1.71 -18.75 8.81
CA ASP A 121 0.73 -19.52 8.02
C ASP A 121 -0.70 -18.99 8.22
N ARG A 122 -1.03 -18.50 9.43
CA ARG A 122 -2.34 -17.92 9.71
C ARG A 122 -2.56 -16.64 8.91
N ILE A 123 -1.55 -15.77 8.86
CA ILE A 123 -1.63 -14.54 8.06
C ILE A 123 -1.52 -14.83 6.56
N ALA A 124 -0.80 -15.87 6.16
CA ALA A 124 -0.79 -16.34 4.77
C ALA A 124 -2.19 -16.78 4.30
N LYS A 125 -2.97 -17.44 5.17
CA LYS A 125 -4.37 -17.77 4.89
C LYS A 125 -5.24 -16.52 4.82
N LEU A 126 -5.09 -15.59 5.76
CA LEU A 126 -5.81 -14.30 5.72
C LEU A 126 -5.53 -13.55 4.41
N ALA A 127 -4.29 -13.52 3.93
CA ALA A 127 -3.91 -12.87 2.67
C ALA A 127 -4.62 -13.45 1.44
N ARG A 128 -5.10 -14.69 1.54
CA ARG A 128 -5.83 -15.42 0.49
C ARG A 128 -7.30 -15.62 0.83
N ASP A 129 -7.78 -14.98 1.88
CA ASP A 129 -9.19 -15.09 2.28
C ASP A 129 -10.11 -14.55 1.17
N PRO A 130 -11.11 -15.32 0.71
CA PRO A 130 -12.03 -14.89 -0.34
C PRO A 130 -12.72 -13.56 -0.05
N ARG A 131 -13.02 -13.28 1.23
CA ARG A 131 -13.63 -12.02 1.69
C ARG A 131 -12.77 -10.79 1.41
N LEU A 132 -11.45 -10.96 1.25
CA LEU A 132 -10.50 -9.90 0.95
C LEU A 132 -10.08 -9.90 -0.53
N ILE A 133 -9.66 -11.05 -1.04
CA ILE A 133 -9.08 -11.13 -2.37
C ILE A 133 -10.10 -10.88 -3.49
N HIS A 134 -11.37 -11.28 -3.30
CA HIS A 134 -12.40 -11.04 -4.31
C HIS A 134 -12.74 -9.55 -4.41
N VAL A 135 -12.76 -8.82 -3.29
CA VAL A 135 -12.91 -7.36 -3.29
C VAL A 135 -11.75 -6.70 -4.06
N ALA A 136 -10.52 -7.12 -3.78
CA ALA A 136 -9.36 -6.59 -4.47
C ALA A 136 -9.39 -6.86 -5.98
N ARG A 137 -9.73 -8.08 -6.39
CA ARG A 137 -9.88 -8.46 -7.81
C ARG A 137 -10.98 -7.68 -8.50
N GLN A 138 -12.12 -7.48 -7.83
CA GLN A 138 -13.25 -6.73 -8.41
C GLN A 138 -12.88 -5.27 -8.64
N ILE A 139 -12.24 -4.61 -7.68
CA ILE A 139 -11.82 -3.21 -7.82
C ILE A 139 -10.71 -3.09 -8.88
N LEU A 140 -9.69 -3.96 -8.84
CA LEU A 140 -8.51 -3.86 -9.70
C LEU A 140 -8.70 -4.51 -11.08
N GLY A 141 -9.82 -5.22 -11.30
CA GLY A 141 -10.17 -5.83 -12.58
C GLY A 141 -9.12 -6.82 -13.11
N SER A 142 -8.44 -7.54 -12.22
CA SER A 142 -7.36 -8.49 -12.57
C SER A 142 -7.07 -9.46 -11.43
N GLU A 143 -6.29 -10.50 -11.73
CA GLU A 143 -5.57 -11.24 -10.70
C GLU A 143 -4.65 -10.29 -9.93
N VAL A 144 -4.42 -10.59 -8.64
CA VAL A 144 -3.65 -9.74 -7.74
C VAL A 144 -2.52 -10.52 -7.08
N TYR A 145 -1.44 -9.81 -6.74
CA TYR A 145 -0.36 -10.33 -5.91
C TYR A 145 -0.19 -9.49 -4.65
N MET A 146 0.51 -10.04 -3.65
CA MET A 146 0.83 -9.33 -2.43
C MET A 146 2.03 -8.40 -2.66
N HIS A 147 1.80 -7.09 -2.75
CA HIS A 147 2.86 -6.10 -2.84
C HIS A 147 3.54 -5.89 -1.48
N GLN A 148 2.75 -5.76 -0.42
CA GLN A 148 3.22 -5.58 0.94
C GLN A 148 2.21 -6.17 1.93
N SER A 149 2.68 -6.71 3.04
CA SER A 149 1.83 -7.01 4.19
C SER A 149 2.50 -6.58 5.48
N ARG A 150 1.72 -6.10 6.44
CA ARG A 150 2.24 -5.70 7.75
C ARG A 150 1.21 -5.85 8.86
N ALA A 151 1.64 -6.32 10.02
CA ALA A 151 0.93 -6.09 11.26
C ALA A 151 1.32 -4.69 11.76
N ASN A 152 0.33 -3.89 12.12
CA ASN A 152 0.56 -2.56 12.67
C ASN A 152 -0.07 -2.49 14.06
N MET A 153 0.76 -2.17 15.04
CA MET A 153 0.39 -2.08 16.44
C MET A 153 0.62 -0.66 16.94
N LYS A 154 -0.34 -0.14 17.66
CA LYS A 154 -0.25 1.17 18.29
C LYS A 154 -0.53 1.00 19.78
N PRO A 155 0.51 0.87 20.61
CA PRO A 155 0.36 0.63 22.05
C PRO A 155 -0.40 1.78 22.72
N GLY A 156 -1.14 1.45 23.79
CA GLY A 156 -1.78 2.46 24.61
C GLY A 156 -0.75 3.41 25.23
N PHE A 157 -1.10 4.70 25.33
CA PHE A 157 -0.30 5.81 25.87
C PHE A 157 1.00 6.14 25.14
N LYS A 158 1.52 5.26 24.29
CA LYS A 158 2.84 5.38 23.66
C LYS A 158 2.82 5.38 22.14
N GLY A 159 1.73 4.93 21.51
CA GLY A 159 1.63 4.84 20.05
C GLY A 159 1.76 6.21 19.39
N LYS A 160 2.73 6.37 18.48
CA LYS A 160 2.98 7.63 17.79
C LYS A 160 2.09 7.78 16.56
N GLU A 161 1.96 9.01 16.10
CA GLU A 161 1.27 9.36 14.85
C GLU A 161 1.97 8.74 13.65
N PHE A 162 1.22 8.66 12.55
CA PHE A 162 1.76 8.46 11.22
C PHE A 162 1.22 9.57 10.32
N TYR A 163 2.12 10.38 9.76
CA TYR A 163 1.74 11.62 9.10
C TYR A 163 1.03 11.37 7.76
N TRP A 164 0.36 12.39 7.25
CA TRP A 164 -0.41 12.35 6.01
C TRP A 164 0.46 12.01 4.81
N HIS A 165 0.05 11.02 4.02
CA HIS A 165 0.71 10.57 2.81
C HIS A 165 -0.27 9.84 1.89
N SER A 166 0.13 9.68 0.63
CA SER A 166 -0.43 8.72 -0.30
C SER A 166 0.56 7.57 -0.46
N ASP A 167 0.09 6.36 -0.34
CA ASP A 167 0.94 5.17 -0.55
C ASP A 167 1.51 5.15 -1.97
N PHE A 168 0.70 5.50 -2.97
CA PHE A 168 1.10 5.47 -4.37
C PHE A 168 2.30 6.38 -4.66
N GLU A 169 2.37 7.56 -4.08
CA GLU A 169 3.51 8.47 -4.27
C GLU A 169 4.84 7.78 -3.95
N THR A 170 4.89 7.11 -2.82
CA THR A 170 6.09 6.38 -2.39
C THR A 170 6.33 5.13 -3.24
N TRP A 171 5.29 4.35 -3.53
CA TRP A 171 5.44 3.14 -4.36
C TRP A 171 5.82 3.45 -5.80
N HIS A 172 5.34 4.57 -6.34
CA HIS A 172 5.71 5.03 -7.67
C HIS A 172 7.18 5.42 -7.74
N VAL A 173 7.61 6.28 -6.83
CA VAL A 173 8.98 6.83 -6.83
C VAL A 173 10.02 5.78 -6.40
N GLU A 174 9.78 5.11 -5.26
CA GLU A 174 10.78 4.24 -4.62
C GLU A 174 10.70 2.78 -5.05
N ASP A 175 9.55 2.32 -5.54
CA ASP A 175 9.36 0.93 -5.95
C ASP A 175 9.16 0.77 -7.46
N GLY A 176 8.94 1.85 -8.20
CA GLY A 176 8.67 1.79 -9.63
C GLY A 176 7.29 1.23 -9.98
N MET A 177 6.28 1.46 -9.11
CA MET A 177 4.88 1.11 -9.41
C MET A 177 4.36 1.98 -10.54
N PRO A 178 3.99 1.43 -11.71
CA PRO A 178 3.75 2.26 -12.89
C PRO A 178 2.41 3.00 -12.87
N ARG A 179 1.36 2.43 -12.28
CA ARG A 179 -0.01 2.97 -12.33
C ARG A 179 -0.71 2.86 -10.98
N MET A 180 -1.76 3.67 -10.77
CA MET A 180 -2.63 3.61 -9.60
C MET A 180 -3.59 2.40 -9.70
N ARG A 181 -3.04 1.19 -9.72
CA ARG A 181 -3.81 -0.06 -9.82
C ARG A 181 -3.45 -1.03 -8.69
N ALA A 182 -3.44 -0.47 -7.47
CA ALA A 182 -3.24 -1.18 -6.21
C ALA A 182 -4.21 -0.65 -5.15
N LEU A 183 -4.47 -1.43 -4.12
CA LEU A 183 -5.27 -1.00 -2.98
C LEU A 183 -4.72 -1.58 -1.67
N SER A 184 -4.94 -0.85 -0.60
CA SER A 184 -4.66 -1.30 0.76
C SER A 184 -5.93 -1.84 1.41
N CYS A 185 -5.77 -2.94 2.14
CA CYS A 185 -6.80 -3.57 2.96
C CYS A 185 -6.33 -3.55 4.41
N SER A 186 -7.12 -3.01 5.32
CA SER A 186 -6.86 -2.98 6.76
C SER A 186 -7.90 -3.80 7.51
N VAL A 187 -7.48 -4.95 8.05
CA VAL A 187 -8.30 -5.80 8.93
C VAL A 187 -8.13 -5.34 10.37
N LEU A 188 -9.21 -4.94 11.02
CA LEU A 188 -9.22 -4.43 12.38
C LEU A 188 -9.25 -5.59 13.37
N LEU A 189 -8.19 -5.75 14.18
CA LEU A 189 -8.11 -6.79 15.21
C LEU A 189 -8.49 -6.30 16.62
N THR A 190 -8.70 -5.00 16.77
CA THR A 190 -9.21 -4.35 17.96
C THR A 190 -10.25 -3.33 17.55
N ASP A 191 -11.13 -2.95 18.47
CA ASP A 191 -12.02 -1.81 18.23
C ASP A 191 -11.20 -0.56 17.93
N ASN A 192 -11.43 0.05 16.77
CA ASN A 192 -10.86 1.34 16.43
C ASN A 192 -11.85 2.43 16.83
N ASN A 193 -11.44 3.32 17.72
CA ASN A 193 -12.26 4.43 18.20
C ASN A 193 -11.54 5.78 18.03
N ALA A 194 -12.23 6.87 18.26
CA ALA A 194 -11.68 8.21 18.07
C ALA A 194 -10.45 8.52 18.94
N CYS A 195 -10.20 7.75 20.01
CA CYS A 195 -9.16 8.04 21.01
C CYS A 195 -7.89 7.20 20.83
N ASN A 196 -7.97 6.05 20.14
CA ASN A 196 -6.82 5.12 20.04
C ASN A 196 -6.05 5.25 18.71
N GLY A 197 -6.16 6.40 18.03
CA GLY A 197 -5.43 6.75 16.82
C GLY A 197 -5.85 5.90 15.61
N PRO A 198 -7.15 5.91 15.23
CA PRO A 198 -7.61 5.17 14.06
C PRO A 198 -6.98 5.70 12.78
N LEU A 199 -7.05 4.92 11.71
CA LEU A 199 -6.75 5.38 10.37
C LEU A 199 -7.69 6.54 10.02
N MET A 200 -7.15 7.61 9.48
CA MET A 200 -7.91 8.76 8.97
C MET A 200 -7.72 8.84 7.46
N LEU A 201 -8.79 9.02 6.73
CA LEU A 201 -8.81 9.12 5.27
C LEU A 201 -9.44 10.46 4.86
N VAL A 202 -8.98 11.02 3.75
CA VAL A 202 -9.60 12.20 3.13
C VAL A 202 -10.44 11.72 1.96
N PRO A 203 -11.80 11.73 2.07
CA PRO A 203 -12.69 11.31 0.98
C PRO A 203 -12.44 12.09 -0.31
N GLY A 204 -12.42 11.40 -1.46
CA GLY A 204 -12.22 11.99 -2.77
C GLY A 204 -10.77 12.35 -3.11
N SER A 205 -9.84 12.34 -2.14
CA SER A 205 -8.43 12.71 -2.38
C SER A 205 -7.70 11.82 -3.39
N HIS A 206 -8.13 10.59 -3.55
CA HIS A 206 -7.56 9.63 -4.51
C HIS A 206 -7.71 10.05 -5.98
N THR A 207 -8.60 11.00 -6.27
CA THR A 207 -8.80 11.55 -7.63
C THR A 207 -7.73 12.57 -8.02
N GLN A 208 -6.88 12.97 -7.08
CA GLN A 208 -5.82 13.95 -7.27
C GLN A 208 -4.49 13.38 -6.75
N PHE A 209 -3.46 13.42 -7.57
CA PHE A 209 -2.10 13.08 -7.15
C PHE A 209 -1.39 14.34 -6.68
N ILE A 210 -0.82 14.29 -5.48
CA ILE A 210 -0.03 15.39 -4.93
C ILE A 210 1.44 15.10 -5.18
N SER A 211 2.07 15.87 -6.05
CA SER A 211 3.51 15.84 -6.26
C SER A 211 4.23 16.39 -5.02
N CYS A 212 5.09 15.61 -4.43
CA CYS A 212 5.88 16.00 -3.25
C CYS A 212 7.20 16.63 -3.65
N LEU A 213 7.80 17.39 -2.73
CA LEU A 213 9.09 18.06 -2.92
C LEU A 213 10.23 17.25 -2.28
N GLY A 214 11.44 17.56 -2.73
CA GLY A 214 12.69 17.05 -2.18
C GLY A 214 13.16 15.75 -2.82
N GLU A 215 14.44 15.49 -2.69
CA GLU A 215 15.06 14.25 -3.16
C GLU A 215 14.98 13.16 -2.10
N THR A 216 14.83 11.91 -2.52
CA THR A 216 14.83 10.77 -1.61
C THR A 216 16.26 10.44 -1.18
N PRO A 217 16.62 10.54 0.12
CA PRO A 217 17.94 10.13 0.59
C PRO A 217 18.16 8.62 0.43
N ASP A 218 19.42 8.22 0.30
CA ASP A 218 19.80 6.81 0.31
C ASP A 218 19.29 6.12 1.59
N ASP A 219 18.78 4.90 1.44
CA ASP A 219 18.22 4.07 2.53
C ASP A 219 17.13 4.77 3.36
N HIS A 220 16.44 5.74 2.77
CA HIS A 220 15.42 6.54 3.45
C HIS A 220 14.34 5.69 4.14
N TYR A 221 14.00 4.52 3.60
CA TYR A 221 13.01 3.60 4.18
C TYR A 221 13.29 3.26 5.66
N LYS A 222 14.55 3.23 6.09
CA LYS A 222 14.93 2.96 7.49
C LYS A 222 14.40 4.02 8.47
N GLN A 223 14.16 5.23 7.97
CA GLN A 223 13.62 6.35 8.74
C GLN A 223 12.12 6.53 8.50
N SER A 224 11.66 6.45 7.25
CA SER A 224 10.26 6.69 6.89
C SER A 224 9.28 5.70 7.52
N LEU A 225 9.71 4.46 7.78
CA LEU A 225 8.91 3.47 8.51
C LEU A 225 8.67 3.84 9.99
N LYS A 226 9.50 4.72 10.54
CA LYS A 226 9.36 5.25 11.91
C LYS A 226 8.66 6.60 11.91
N LYS A 227 8.97 7.46 10.96
CA LYS A 227 8.41 8.79 10.79
C LYS A 227 8.45 9.19 9.33
N GLN A 228 7.28 9.47 8.73
CA GLN A 228 7.19 9.91 7.35
C GLN A 228 7.67 11.36 7.23
N GLU A 229 8.74 11.60 6.48
CA GLU A 229 9.34 12.93 6.27
C GLU A 229 9.46 13.29 4.78
N TYR A 230 9.55 12.30 3.89
CA TYR A 230 9.57 12.46 2.43
C TYR A 230 8.33 11.79 1.83
N GLY A 231 7.91 12.22 0.66
CA GLY A 231 6.64 11.78 0.09
C GLY A 231 5.44 12.31 0.89
N VAL A 232 5.65 13.41 1.61
CA VAL A 232 4.64 14.11 2.40
C VAL A 232 4.18 15.32 1.62
N PRO A 233 2.87 15.49 1.39
CA PRO A 233 2.33 16.68 0.76
C PRO A 233 2.65 17.93 1.55
N ASP A 234 2.76 19.06 0.85
CA ASP A 234 2.88 20.35 1.50
C ASP A 234 1.58 20.71 2.25
N PRO A 235 1.67 21.59 3.29
CA PRO A 235 0.50 21.91 4.12
C PRO A 235 -0.67 22.54 3.36
N LEU A 236 -0.41 23.28 2.28
CA LEU A 236 -1.47 23.93 1.48
C LEU A 236 -2.25 22.87 0.69
N SER A 237 -1.55 21.94 0.04
CA SER A 237 -2.18 20.83 -0.66
C SER A 237 -3.02 19.97 0.29
N LEU A 238 -2.53 19.67 1.49
CA LEU A 238 -3.29 18.93 2.52
C LEU A 238 -4.52 19.70 2.97
N GLN A 239 -4.40 21.00 3.20
CA GLN A 239 -5.52 21.85 3.59
C GLN A 239 -6.61 21.85 2.51
N LEU A 240 -6.25 22.02 1.25
CA LEU A 240 -7.20 22.00 0.12
C LEU A 240 -7.94 20.67 0.03
N LEU A 241 -7.24 19.53 0.14
CA LEU A 241 -7.87 18.23 0.14
C LEU A 241 -8.84 18.05 1.33
N ALA A 242 -8.43 18.49 2.53
CA ALA A 242 -9.26 18.39 3.72
C ALA A 242 -10.48 19.33 3.67
N GLU A 243 -10.37 20.52 3.07
CA GLU A 243 -11.50 21.42 2.84
C GLU A 243 -12.50 20.86 1.82
N GLN A 244 -12.03 20.13 0.81
CA GLN A 244 -12.88 19.50 -0.20
C GLN A 244 -13.61 18.26 0.31
N GLY A 245 -12.89 17.36 0.97
CA GLY A 245 -13.40 16.03 1.35
C GLY A 245 -13.72 15.85 2.83
N GLY A 246 -13.23 16.73 3.68
CA GLY A 246 -13.20 16.52 5.13
C GLY A 246 -12.15 15.48 5.52
N ILE A 247 -12.14 15.11 6.78
CA ILE A 247 -11.30 14.03 7.34
C ILE A 247 -12.22 13.01 8.00
N ARG A 248 -12.12 11.75 7.59
CA ARG A 248 -12.95 10.66 8.14
C ARG A 248 -12.08 9.68 8.91
N PRO A 249 -12.19 9.61 10.25
CA PRO A 249 -11.56 8.55 11.02
C PRO A 249 -12.30 7.22 10.80
N MET A 250 -11.56 6.15 10.57
CA MET A 250 -12.09 4.79 10.41
C MET A 250 -12.32 4.15 11.78
N THR A 251 -13.44 4.52 12.40
CA THR A 251 -13.89 3.95 13.68
C THR A 251 -14.86 2.82 13.41
N ALA A 252 -14.54 1.63 13.89
CA ALA A 252 -15.36 0.43 13.73
C ALA A 252 -14.95 -0.64 14.76
N LYS A 253 -15.78 -1.67 14.90
CA LYS A 253 -15.50 -2.84 15.72
C LYS A 253 -14.40 -3.71 15.12
N ALA A 254 -13.73 -4.47 15.98
CA ALA A 254 -12.86 -5.56 15.54
C ALA A 254 -13.62 -6.52 14.62
N GLY A 255 -12.95 -7.06 13.59
CA GLY A 255 -13.59 -7.86 12.56
C GLY A 255 -14.03 -7.05 11.32
N SER A 256 -14.07 -5.72 11.42
CA SER A 256 -14.31 -4.86 10.25
C SER A 256 -13.08 -4.76 9.37
N VAL A 257 -13.30 -4.42 8.09
CA VAL A 257 -12.25 -4.26 7.08
C VAL A 257 -12.41 -2.93 6.36
N VAL A 258 -11.32 -2.18 6.23
CA VAL A 258 -11.26 -0.97 5.41
C VAL A 258 -10.45 -1.28 4.16
N PHE A 259 -11.06 -1.11 2.99
CA PHE A 259 -10.34 -1.08 1.71
C PHE A 259 -10.16 0.37 1.27
N PHE A 260 -8.96 0.76 0.84
CA PHE A 260 -8.72 2.11 0.35
C PHE A 260 -7.73 2.11 -0.82
N ASP A 261 -7.97 3.02 -1.73
CA ASP A 261 -7.18 3.19 -2.95
C ASP A 261 -5.74 3.61 -2.62
N CYS A 262 -4.78 3.14 -3.39
CA CYS A 262 -3.35 3.44 -3.20
C CYS A 262 -3.03 4.93 -3.16
N ASN A 263 -3.84 5.77 -3.81
CA ASN A 263 -3.64 7.22 -3.83
C ASN A 263 -4.50 7.98 -2.81
N THR A 264 -5.32 7.30 -2.00
CA THR A 264 -6.09 7.99 -0.96
C THR A 264 -5.15 8.61 0.08
N MET A 265 -5.30 9.91 0.31
CA MET A 265 -4.56 10.63 1.36
C MET A 265 -5.00 10.13 2.73
N HIS A 266 -4.03 9.65 3.53
CA HIS A 266 -4.32 9.07 4.81
C HIS A 266 -3.23 9.33 5.86
N GLY A 267 -3.61 9.14 7.11
CA GLY A 267 -2.72 9.29 8.26
C GLY A 267 -3.34 8.70 9.51
N SER A 268 -2.69 8.82 10.64
CA SER A 268 -3.28 8.44 11.94
C SER A 268 -2.68 9.23 13.09
N ASN A 269 -3.51 9.66 14.02
CA ASN A 269 -3.06 10.29 15.26
C ASN A 269 -2.29 9.33 16.16
N GLY A 270 -1.54 9.89 17.12
CA GLY A 270 -0.98 9.12 18.24
C GLY A 270 -2.07 8.48 19.10
N ASN A 271 -1.69 7.51 19.92
CA ASN A 271 -2.58 6.88 20.88
C ASN A 271 -2.17 7.27 22.31
N ILE A 272 -2.94 8.17 22.90
CA ILE A 272 -2.83 8.57 24.31
C ILE A 272 -3.88 7.92 25.19
N SER A 273 -4.72 7.06 24.64
CA SER A 273 -5.70 6.27 25.38
C SER A 273 -5.07 5.01 25.99
N PRO A 274 -5.70 4.37 26.98
CA PRO A 274 -5.20 3.09 27.51
C PRO A 274 -5.41 1.90 26.56
N TRP A 275 -6.25 2.05 25.51
CA TRP A 275 -6.63 0.96 24.61
C TRP A 275 -5.67 0.84 23.43
N PRO A 276 -4.92 -0.27 23.31
CA PRO A 276 -4.08 -0.48 22.16
C PRO A 276 -4.92 -0.69 20.90
N ARG A 277 -4.30 -0.39 19.73
CA ARG A 277 -4.86 -0.69 18.42
C ARG A 277 -3.97 -1.68 17.69
N ALA A 278 -4.56 -2.71 17.09
CA ALA A 278 -3.86 -3.68 16.24
C ALA A 278 -4.66 -3.91 14.94
N ASN A 279 -3.98 -3.78 13.82
CA ASN A 279 -4.55 -4.02 12.49
C ASN A 279 -3.55 -4.84 11.66
N VAL A 280 -4.06 -5.65 10.72
CA VAL A 280 -3.25 -6.24 9.65
C VAL A 280 -3.53 -5.49 8.36
N PHE A 281 -2.48 -4.97 7.74
CA PHE A 281 -2.54 -4.34 6.44
C PHE A 281 -2.03 -5.31 5.36
N MET A 282 -2.77 -5.37 4.26
CA MET A 282 -2.44 -6.11 3.06
C MET A 282 -2.56 -5.19 1.86
N VAL A 283 -1.52 -5.11 1.06
CA VAL A 283 -1.52 -4.33 -0.18
C VAL A 283 -1.61 -5.29 -1.34
N TYR A 284 -2.76 -5.29 -1.99
CA TYR A 284 -2.98 -6.03 -3.22
C TYR A 284 -2.62 -5.14 -4.42
N ASN A 285 -1.73 -5.64 -5.26
CA ASN A 285 -1.42 -4.99 -6.53
C ASN A 285 -1.86 -5.88 -7.69
N SER A 286 -2.32 -5.26 -8.77
CA SER A 286 -2.69 -5.95 -10.00
C SER A 286 -1.49 -6.68 -10.63
N MET A 287 -1.70 -7.89 -11.15
CA MET A 287 -0.71 -8.59 -11.97
C MET A 287 -0.35 -7.82 -13.26
N GLU A 288 -1.21 -6.88 -13.68
CA GLU A 288 -0.96 -5.97 -14.81
C GLU A 288 -0.28 -4.66 -14.40
N ASN A 289 0.14 -4.55 -13.13
CA ASN A 289 0.79 -3.37 -12.55
C ASN A 289 2.07 -3.74 -11.77
N THR A 290 2.80 -4.75 -12.24
CA THR A 290 4.04 -5.19 -11.59
C THR A 290 5.09 -4.09 -11.56
N LEU A 291 5.93 -4.11 -10.52
CA LEU A 291 6.93 -3.08 -10.30
C LEU A 291 8.00 -3.07 -11.39
N GLY A 292 8.35 -1.88 -11.85
CA GLY A 292 9.52 -1.61 -12.67
C GLY A 292 10.76 -1.26 -11.84
N ALA A 293 11.70 -0.59 -12.47
CA ALA A 293 12.82 0.04 -11.76
C ALA A 293 12.30 1.26 -10.97
N PRO A 294 12.83 1.53 -9.77
CA PRO A 294 12.58 2.79 -9.07
C PRO A 294 12.94 3.99 -9.95
N LEU A 295 12.24 5.11 -9.73
CA LEU A 295 12.49 6.33 -10.47
C LEU A 295 13.82 6.99 -10.06
N TYR A 296 14.30 7.89 -10.88
CA TYR A 296 15.49 8.74 -10.63
C TYR A 296 16.76 7.97 -10.26
N GLY A 297 16.87 6.68 -10.63
CA GLY A 297 18.04 5.86 -10.32
C GLY A 297 18.14 5.42 -8.86
N LEU A 298 17.07 5.54 -8.10
CA LEU A 298 17.00 5.06 -6.71
C LEU A 298 17.27 3.56 -6.64
N LYS A 299 17.86 3.13 -5.52
CA LYS A 299 17.99 1.70 -5.21
C LYS A 299 16.63 1.13 -4.82
N PRO A 300 16.31 -0.09 -5.27
CA PRO A 300 15.08 -0.75 -4.83
C PRO A 300 15.02 -0.90 -3.31
N ARG A 301 13.86 -0.66 -2.73
CA ARG A 301 13.61 -0.98 -1.32
C ARG A 301 13.67 -2.48 -1.07
N PRO A 302 13.94 -2.93 0.17
CA PRO A 302 13.99 -4.35 0.52
C PRO A 302 12.71 -5.10 0.16
N GLU A 303 12.85 -6.39 -0.15
CA GLU A 303 11.75 -7.30 -0.53
C GLU A 303 10.62 -7.35 0.50
N HIS A 304 10.95 -7.24 1.79
CA HIS A 304 9.95 -7.25 2.85
C HIS A 304 9.06 -5.99 2.88
N ILE A 305 9.48 -4.91 2.22
CA ILE A 305 8.71 -3.67 2.09
C ILE A 305 7.95 -3.62 0.76
N ALA A 306 8.57 -4.10 -0.32
CA ALA A 306 8.00 -4.07 -1.66
C ALA A 306 8.40 -5.34 -2.43
N ALA A 307 7.45 -6.26 -2.60
CA ALA A 307 7.67 -7.50 -3.33
C ALA A 307 8.03 -7.22 -4.80
N ARG A 308 9.22 -7.68 -5.22
CA ARG A 308 9.72 -7.44 -6.59
C ARG A 308 10.47 -8.60 -7.22
N ARG A 309 10.87 -9.61 -6.43
CA ARG A 309 11.58 -10.78 -6.96
C ARG A 309 10.66 -11.75 -7.67
N ARG A 310 9.42 -11.86 -7.18
CA ARG A 310 8.45 -12.83 -7.67
C ARG A 310 7.04 -12.25 -7.59
N PHE A 311 6.42 -12.08 -8.74
CA PHE A 311 5.02 -11.68 -8.82
C PHE A 311 4.17 -12.92 -9.08
N GLU A 312 3.44 -13.40 -8.06
CA GLU A 312 2.56 -14.55 -8.16
C GLU A 312 1.13 -14.19 -7.82
N ALA A 313 0.24 -14.54 -8.71
CA ALA A 313 -1.18 -14.37 -8.46
C ALA A 313 -1.61 -15.16 -7.21
N LEU A 314 -2.24 -14.47 -6.27
CA LEU A 314 -2.79 -15.09 -5.08
C LEU A 314 -4.01 -15.94 -5.46
N VAL A 315 -3.98 -17.22 -5.10
CA VAL A 315 -5.12 -18.10 -5.23
C VAL A 315 -5.96 -18.00 -3.95
N PRO A 316 -7.28 -17.74 -4.04
CA PRO A 316 -8.14 -17.76 -2.86
C PRO A 316 -8.00 -19.07 -2.11
N SER A 317 -7.88 -19.01 -0.78
CA SER A 317 -7.99 -20.22 0.05
C SER A 317 -9.43 -20.75 -0.05
N GLU A 318 -9.59 -22.07 -0.01
CA GLU A 318 -10.92 -22.63 0.19
C GLU A 318 -11.47 -22.05 1.50
N ALA A 319 -12.72 -21.54 1.46
CA ALA A 319 -13.39 -21.08 2.66
C ALA A 319 -13.34 -22.23 3.66
N VAL A 320 -12.72 -22.02 4.81
CA VAL A 320 -12.80 -23.00 5.91
C VAL A 320 -14.26 -23.04 6.28
N ALA A 321 -14.96 -24.08 5.83
CA ALA A 321 -16.31 -24.36 6.28
C ALA A 321 -16.19 -24.43 7.81
N THR A 322 -16.79 -23.47 8.50
CA THR A 322 -16.99 -23.54 9.93
C THR A 322 -17.82 -24.80 10.16
N ALA A 323 -17.14 -25.86 10.60
CA ALA A 323 -17.84 -27.06 11.09
C ALA A 323 -18.73 -26.58 12.23
N GLY A 324 -20.05 -26.65 11.99
CA GLY A 324 -21.10 -26.26 12.93
C GLY A 324 -21.11 -27.08 14.22
#